data_b918cd452d54d01845720ceaa7359da9
#
_entry.id   b918cd452d54d01845720ceaa7359da9
#
_cell.length_a   1.000
_cell.length_b   1.000
_cell.length_c   1.000
_cell.angle_alpha   90.00
_cell.angle_beta   90.00
_cell.angle_gamma   90.00
#
_symmetry.space_group_name_H-M   'P 1'
#
loop_
_entity.id
_entity.type
_entity.pdbx_description
1 polymer ?
#
loop_
_entity_poly.entity_id
_entity_poly.type
_entity_poly.pdbx_seq_one_letter_code
_entity_poly.pdbx_strand_id
1 'polypeptide(L)'
;MDLFEAAGPDPKAPRPLADRLRPKTLAEVAGQDHLTGPDGALTRLLRTRSLGSLIFWGPPGTGKTTVARLLAGETDLAFEQISAIFTGVADLKKVFDQARSRRLQGRGTLLFVDEIHRFNRSQQDAFLPVVEDGTVTLVGATTENPSFELNAALLSRARVLTFRALDDEALEKLIARAEALEAKPLPLDADARLALVRMAD
;
A
#
# COMPACT_ATOMS: atom_id res chain seq x y z
N MET A 1 -3.25 19.38 -28.13
CA MET A 1 -3.39 17.91 -27.99
C MET A 1 -2.01 17.36 -28.19
N ASP A 2 -1.38 16.98 -27.10
CA ASP A 2 -0.01 16.45 -27.13
C ASP A 2 -0.09 14.98 -27.59
N LEU A 3 0.75 14.63 -28.60
CA LEU A 3 0.75 13.30 -29.23
C LEU A 3 1.07 12.18 -28.23
N PHE A 4 1.61 12.55 -27.04
CA PHE A 4 1.96 11.63 -25.95
C PHE A 4 0.81 11.34 -24.97
N GLU A 5 -0.26 12.14 -24.95
CA GLU A 5 -1.46 11.88 -24.13
C GLU A 5 -2.41 10.82 -24.71
N ALA A 6 -2.29 10.52 -26.01
CA ALA A 6 -3.18 9.58 -26.70
C ALA A 6 -2.72 8.10 -26.63
N ALA A 7 -1.50 7.83 -26.24
CA ALA A 7 -0.98 6.47 -26.06
C ALA A 7 -0.99 6.13 -24.56
N GLY A 8 -2.09 5.58 -24.07
CA GLY A 8 -2.06 4.86 -22.79
C GLY A 8 -0.92 3.81 -22.79
N PRO A 9 -0.44 3.36 -21.63
CA PRO A 9 0.65 2.40 -21.59
C PRO A 9 0.31 1.19 -22.47
N ASP A 10 1.21 0.88 -23.40
CA ASP A 10 1.05 -0.25 -24.31
C ASP A 10 0.81 -1.52 -23.46
N PRO A 11 -0.35 -2.18 -23.55
CA PRO A 11 -0.64 -3.38 -22.77
C PRO A 11 0.31 -4.54 -23.12
N LYS A 12 1.10 -4.43 -24.20
CA LYS A 12 2.11 -5.40 -24.63
C LYS A 12 3.53 -5.04 -24.18
N ALA A 13 3.75 -3.85 -23.60
CA ALA A 13 5.06 -3.50 -23.07
C ALA A 13 5.47 -4.49 -21.95
N PRO A 14 6.72 -5.00 -21.96
CA PRO A 14 7.16 -5.90 -20.90
C PRO A 14 7.12 -5.19 -19.55
N ARG A 15 6.29 -5.70 -18.63
CA ARG A 15 6.19 -5.14 -17.27
C ARG A 15 7.53 -5.36 -16.54
N PRO A 16 8.00 -4.37 -15.77
CA PRO A 16 9.18 -4.53 -14.91
C PRO A 16 9.05 -5.76 -14.00
N LEU A 17 10.15 -6.44 -13.72
CA LEU A 17 10.18 -7.63 -12.87
C LEU A 17 9.52 -7.36 -11.50
N ALA A 18 9.81 -6.21 -10.89
CA ALA A 18 9.21 -5.80 -9.62
C ALA A 18 7.67 -5.74 -9.65
N ASP A 19 7.07 -5.35 -10.78
CA ASP A 19 5.62 -5.34 -10.93
C ASP A 19 5.05 -6.76 -11.12
N ARG A 20 5.77 -7.61 -11.84
CA ARG A 20 5.42 -9.01 -12.06
C ARG A 20 5.54 -9.87 -10.77
N LEU A 21 6.44 -9.48 -9.87
CA LEU A 21 6.66 -10.12 -8.56
C LEU A 21 5.64 -9.71 -7.51
N ARG A 22 4.79 -8.73 -7.77
CA ARG A 22 3.81 -8.27 -6.77
C ARG A 22 2.91 -9.43 -6.32
N PRO A 23 2.76 -9.61 -4.98
CA PRO A 23 1.83 -10.57 -4.41
C PRO A 23 0.41 -10.39 -4.96
N LYS A 24 -0.28 -11.50 -5.20
CA LYS A 24 -1.69 -11.53 -5.62
C LYS A 24 -2.63 -11.79 -4.46
N THR A 25 -2.10 -12.33 -3.36
CA THR A 25 -2.84 -12.61 -2.13
C THR A 25 -2.04 -12.13 -0.91
N LEU A 26 -2.71 -11.93 0.22
CA LEU A 26 -2.02 -11.56 1.47
C LEU A 26 -1.02 -12.62 1.93
N ALA A 27 -1.31 -13.90 1.70
CA ALA A 27 -0.42 -15.00 2.06
C ALA A 27 0.90 -15.01 1.27
N GLU A 28 0.93 -14.35 0.11
CA GLU A 28 2.15 -14.22 -0.70
C GLU A 28 3.05 -13.05 -0.30
N VAL A 29 2.62 -12.21 0.65
CA VAL A 29 3.41 -11.06 1.11
C VAL A 29 4.55 -11.56 1.98
N ALA A 30 5.79 -11.40 1.50
CA ALA A 30 6.97 -11.85 2.20
C ALA A 30 7.31 -10.94 3.40
N GLY A 31 7.82 -11.52 4.50
CA GLY A 31 8.38 -10.82 5.64
C GLY A 31 7.38 -10.08 6.53
N GLN A 32 6.06 -10.24 6.30
CA GLN A 32 5.02 -9.54 7.05
C GLN A 32 4.01 -10.50 7.70
N ASP A 33 4.43 -11.69 8.11
CA ASP A 33 3.54 -12.75 8.64
C ASP A 33 2.76 -12.28 9.87
N HIS A 34 3.31 -11.39 10.70
CA HIS A 34 2.63 -10.78 11.84
C HIS A 34 1.42 -9.92 11.44
N LEU A 35 1.36 -9.46 10.17
CA LEU A 35 0.24 -8.71 9.60
C LEU A 35 -0.64 -9.58 8.72
N THR A 36 -0.05 -10.36 7.82
CA THR A 36 -0.74 -11.05 6.71
C THR A 36 -0.84 -12.56 6.87
N GLY A 37 -0.13 -13.14 7.84
CA GLY A 37 -0.23 -14.57 8.15
C GLY A 37 -1.61 -14.99 8.69
N PRO A 38 -1.83 -16.29 8.94
CA PRO A 38 -3.12 -16.82 9.40
C PRO A 38 -3.70 -16.12 10.65
N ASP A 39 -2.82 -15.76 11.58
CA ASP A 39 -3.16 -15.03 12.81
C ASP A 39 -2.72 -13.57 12.77
N GLY A 40 -2.36 -13.08 11.61
CA GLY A 40 -1.90 -11.72 11.38
C GLY A 40 -2.98 -10.67 11.66
N ALA A 41 -2.53 -9.46 11.99
CA ALA A 41 -3.44 -8.37 12.35
C ALA A 41 -4.43 -8.03 11.23
N LEU A 42 -3.98 -7.98 9.98
CA LEU A 42 -4.84 -7.70 8.82
C LEU A 42 -5.80 -8.85 8.52
N THR A 43 -5.32 -10.10 8.61
CA THR A 43 -6.16 -11.28 8.41
C THR A 43 -7.31 -11.33 9.42
N ARG A 44 -7.04 -10.97 10.69
CA ARG A 44 -8.10 -10.86 11.72
C ARG A 44 -9.10 -9.74 11.40
N LEU A 45 -8.63 -8.58 10.94
CA LEU A 45 -9.52 -7.47 10.55
C LEU A 45 -10.46 -7.85 9.40
N LEU A 46 -9.94 -8.55 8.40
CA LEU A 46 -10.75 -9.05 7.28
C LEU A 46 -11.79 -10.08 7.73
N ARG A 47 -11.41 -11.04 8.57
CA ARG A 47 -12.34 -12.05 9.12
C ARG A 47 -13.51 -11.41 9.89
N THR A 48 -13.25 -10.33 10.61
CA THR A 48 -14.28 -9.60 11.36
C THR A 48 -15.04 -8.58 10.51
N ARG A 49 -14.71 -8.43 9.24
CA ARG A 49 -15.24 -7.41 8.32
C ARG A 49 -15.14 -6.00 8.89
N SER A 50 -14.13 -5.74 9.70
CA SER A 50 -13.92 -4.49 10.43
C SER A 50 -12.55 -3.90 10.07
N LEU A 51 -12.35 -3.62 8.78
CA LEU A 51 -11.07 -3.09 8.31
C LEU A 51 -10.74 -1.76 9.00
N GLY A 52 -11.69 -0.81 9.01
CA GLY A 52 -11.47 0.52 9.54
C GLY A 52 -10.34 1.28 8.82
N SER A 53 -10.01 2.47 9.31
CA SER A 53 -8.86 3.20 8.78
C SER A 53 -7.56 2.72 9.40
N LEU A 54 -6.47 2.73 8.60
CA LEU A 54 -5.18 2.18 8.95
C LEU A 54 -4.05 3.17 8.64
N ILE A 55 -2.99 3.12 9.43
CA ILE A 55 -1.71 3.76 9.12
C ILE A 55 -0.66 2.66 9.01
N PHE A 56 -0.06 2.51 7.84
CA PHE A 56 1.05 1.61 7.57
C PHE A 56 2.37 2.35 7.81
N TRP A 57 3.06 1.96 8.84
CA TRP A 57 4.34 2.55 9.22
C TRP A 57 5.49 1.55 9.03
N GLY A 58 6.55 1.97 8.37
CA GLY A 58 7.74 1.14 8.21
C GLY A 58 8.60 1.54 7.01
N PRO A 59 9.77 0.91 6.84
CA PRO A 59 10.74 1.24 5.79
C PRO A 59 10.14 1.19 4.38
N PRO A 60 10.76 1.86 3.40
CA PRO A 60 10.36 1.71 1.99
C PRO A 60 10.54 0.27 1.52
N GLY A 61 9.90 -0.13 0.43
CA GLY A 61 10.07 -1.48 -0.14
C GLY A 61 9.36 -2.62 0.60
N THR A 62 8.79 -2.42 1.78
CA THR A 62 8.18 -3.45 2.63
C THR A 62 6.78 -3.91 2.21
N GLY A 63 6.26 -3.40 1.10
CA GLY A 63 4.99 -3.87 0.51
C GLY A 63 3.73 -3.09 0.94
N LYS A 64 3.83 -1.94 1.62
CA LYS A 64 2.69 -1.13 2.10
C LYS A 64 1.63 -0.88 1.01
N THR A 65 2.03 -0.37 -0.16
CA THR A 65 1.12 -0.12 -1.28
C THR A 65 0.48 -1.41 -1.82
N THR A 66 1.26 -2.49 -1.91
CA THR A 66 0.79 -3.79 -2.37
C THR A 66 -0.28 -4.35 -1.45
N VAL A 67 -0.02 -4.33 -0.14
CA VAL A 67 -0.98 -4.79 0.88
C VAL A 67 -2.27 -3.96 0.85
N ALA A 68 -2.18 -2.62 0.71
CA ALA A 68 -3.37 -1.77 0.59
C ALA A 68 -4.24 -2.14 -0.63
N ARG A 69 -3.63 -2.46 -1.78
CA ARG A 69 -4.36 -2.94 -2.97
C ARG A 69 -5.04 -4.29 -2.75
N LEU A 70 -4.35 -5.22 -2.10
CA LEU A 70 -4.91 -6.52 -1.76
C LEU A 70 -6.10 -6.38 -0.81
N LEU A 71 -6.00 -5.53 0.21
CA LEU A 71 -7.11 -5.25 1.13
C LEU A 71 -8.34 -4.68 0.42
N ALA A 72 -8.15 -3.78 -0.55
CA ALA A 72 -9.26 -3.25 -1.33
C ALA A 72 -9.98 -4.36 -2.13
N GLY A 73 -9.22 -5.29 -2.72
CA GLY A 73 -9.78 -6.45 -3.41
C GLY A 73 -10.54 -7.40 -2.49
N GLU A 74 -10.00 -7.69 -1.31
CA GLU A 74 -10.62 -8.57 -0.32
C GLU A 74 -11.90 -7.97 0.33
N THR A 75 -12.07 -6.65 0.25
CA THR A 75 -13.21 -5.93 0.85
C THR A 75 -14.19 -5.36 -0.17
N ASP A 76 -14.01 -5.62 -1.45
CA ASP A 76 -14.79 -5.06 -2.58
C ASP A 76 -14.85 -3.51 -2.57
N LEU A 77 -13.83 -2.87 -2.00
CA LEU A 77 -13.70 -1.41 -2.03
C LEU A 77 -13.01 -0.95 -3.32
N ALA A 78 -13.47 0.16 -3.86
CA ALA A 78 -12.75 0.81 -4.96
C ALA A 78 -11.40 1.33 -4.44
N PHE A 79 -10.30 0.89 -5.06
CA PHE A 79 -8.97 1.36 -4.70
C PHE A 79 -8.67 2.69 -5.38
N GLU A 80 -8.40 3.71 -4.59
CA GLU A 80 -7.94 5.01 -5.04
C GLU A 80 -6.57 5.29 -4.40
N GLN A 81 -5.61 5.79 -5.17
CA GLN A 81 -4.26 6.06 -4.67
C GLN A 81 -3.85 7.50 -4.96
N ILE A 82 -3.36 8.17 -3.93
CA ILE A 82 -2.75 9.49 -4.05
C ILE A 82 -1.38 9.51 -3.35
N SER A 83 -0.53 10.44 -3.74
CA SER A 83 0.72 10.72 -3.04
C SER A 83 0.63 12.12 -2.40
N ALA A 84 0.93 12.20 -1.11
CA ALA A 84 0.91 13.47 -0.39
C ALA A 84 1.94 14.48 -0.93
N ILE A 85 2.97 13.99 -1.64
CA ILE A 85 4.00 14.85 -2.25
C ILE A 85 3.42 15.67 -3.42
N PHE A 86 2.50 15.09 -4.19
CA PHE A 86 2.00 15.69 -5.43
C PHE A 86 0.54 16.16 -5.34
N THR A 87 -0.16 15.85 -4.24
CA THR A 87 -1.60 16.11 -4.10
C THR A 87 -1.86 17.41 -3.35
N GLY A 88 -2.49 18.36 -4.02
CA GLY A 88 -2.95 19.60 -3.43
C GLY A 88 -4.35 19.50 -2.80
N VAL A 89 -4.77 20.59 -2.11
CA VAL A 89 -6.11 20.67 -1.49
C VAL A 89 -7.24 20.47 -2.50
N ALA A 90 -7.09 21.05 -3.70
CA ALA A 90 -8.09 20.92 -4.77
C ALA A 90 -8.25 19.47 -5.24
N ASP A 91 -7.13 18.70 -5.28
CA ASP A 91 -7.16 17.31 -5.71
C ASP A 91 -7.73 16.42 -4.62
N LEU A 92 -7.44 16.68 -3.35
CA LEU A 92 -8.10 16.01 -2.23
C LEU A 92 -9.61 16.16 -2.30
N LYS A 93 -10.11 17.38 -2.58
CA LYS A 93 -11.55 17.63 -2.73
C LYS A 93 -12.15 16.78 -3.85
N LYS A 94 -11.49 16.72 -5.03
CA LYS A 94 -11.97 15.88 -6.15
C LYS A 94 -12.04 14.40 -5.76
N VAL A 95 -11.02 13.88 -5.07
CA VAL A 95 -10.99 12.49 -4.61
C VAL A 95 -12.13 12.21 -3.64
N PHE A 96 -12.39 13.11 -2.68
CA PHE A 96 -13.51 12.96 -1.74
C PHE A 96 -14.87 13.02 -2.43
N ASP A 97 -15.05 13.90 -3.40
CA ASP A 97 -16.30 14.01 -4.17
C ASP A 97 -16.53 12.74 -5.02
N GLN A 98 -15.50 12.17 -5.60
CA GLN A 98 -15.57 10.89 -6.30
C GLN A 98 -15.92 9.74 -5.35
N ALA A 99 -15.33 9.70 -4.15
CA ALA A 99 -15.64 8.70 -3.13
C ALA A 99 -17.12 8.80 -2.68
N ARG A 100 -17.64 10.02 -2.48
CA ARG A 100 -19.07 10.25 -2.18
C ARG A 100 -19.97 9.76 -3.31
N SER A 101 -19.61 10.04 -4.56
CA SER A 101 -20.38 9.56 -5.72
C SER A 101 -20.39 8.04 -5.81
N ARG A 102 -19.26 7.36 -5.57
CA ARG A 102 -19.20 5.90 -5.51
C ARG A 102 -20.06 5.34 -4.38
N ARG A 103 -20.02 5.97 -3.20
CA ARG A 103 -20.83 5.55 -2.06
C ARG A 103 -22.33 5.63 -2.34
N LEU A 104 -22.80 6.67 -3.04
CA LEU A 104 -24.19 6.78 -3.49
C LEU A 104 -24.60 5.65 -4.45
N GLN A 105 -23.63 5.07 -5.16
CA GLN A 105 -23.81 3.90 -6.03
C GLN A 105 -23.65 2.56 -5.30
N GLY A 106 -23.52 2.59 -3.96
CA GLY A 106 -23.42 1.39 -3.12
C GLY A 106 -21.99 0.83 -3.00
N ARG A 107 -20.95 1.52 -3.51
CA ARG A 107 -19.56 1.05 -3.45
C ARG A 107 -18.69 1.97 -2.60
N GLY A 108 -18.04 1.40 -1.56
CA GLY A 108 -17.09 2.12 -0.72
C GLY A 108 -15.76 2.38 -1.44
N THR A 109 -14.95 3.26 -0.86
CA THR A 109 -13.61 3.60 -1.38
C THR A 109 -12.55 3.35 -0.31
N LEU A 110 -11.52 2.55 -0.65
CA LEU A 110 -10.26 2.50 0.09
C LEU A 110 -9.33 3.53 -0.53
N LEU A 111 -9.06 4.59 0.23
CA LEU A 111 -8.14 5.64 -0.19
C LEU A 111 -6.75 5.38 0.40
N PHE A 112 -5.82 4.99 -0.45
CA PHE A 112 -4.41 4.86 -0.10
C PHE A 112 -3.70 6.19 -0.29
N VAL A 113 -3.05 6.67 0.79
CA VAL A 113 -2.27 7.91 0.80
C VAL A 113 -0.82 7.57 1.04
N ASP A 114 -0.01 7.68 0.00
CA ASP A 114 1.44 7.48 0.12
C ASP A 114 2.10 8.70 0.72
N GLU A 115 3.08 8.48 1.62
CA GLU A 115 3.83 9.52 2.35
C GLU A 115 2.89 10.50 3.09
N ILE A 116 1.87 9.99 3.77
CA ILE A 116 0.80 10.80 4.42
C ILE A 116 1.35 11.87 5.36
N HIS A 117 2.53 11.66 5.95
CA HIS A 117 3.22 12.63 6.81
C HIS A 117 3.62 13.93 6.07
N ARG A 118 3.66 13.93 4.74
CA ARG A 118 3.94 15.13 3.94
C ARG A 118 2.76 16.10 3.87
N PHE A 119 1.57 15.66 4.23
CA PHE A 119 0.44 16.58 4.37
C PHE A 119 0.59 17.46 5.61
N ASN A 120 0.33 18.75 5.45
CA ASN A 120 0.24 19.66 6.59
C ASN A 120 -1.01 19.37 7.44
N ARG A 121 -1.10 19.97 8.63
CA ARG A 121 -2.21 19.75 9.57
C ARG A 121 -3.59 19.98 8.97
N SER A 122 -3.76 21.06 8.20
CA SER A 122 -5.04 21.38 7.56
C SER A 122 -5.45 20.34 6.52
N GLN A 123 -4.48 19.79 5.77
CA GLN A 123 -4.73 18.71 4.83
C GLN A 123 -5.06 17.40 5.55
N GLN A 124 -4.38 17.10 6.67
CA GLN A 124 -4.70 15.94 7.51
C GLN A 124 -6.11 16.07 8.12
N ASP A 125 -6.49 17.26 8.59
CA ASP A 125 -7.83 17.53 9.13
C ASP A 125 -8.93 17.34 8.08
N ALA A 126 -8.64 17.58 6.80
CA ALA A 126 -9.60 17.39 5.72
C ALA A 126 -10.07 15.92 5.55
N PHE A 127 -9.29 14.95 6.05
CA PHE A 127 -9.70 13.54 6.06
C PHE A 127 -10.73 13.21 7.12
N LEU A 128 -10.79 13.97 8.22
CA LEU A 128 -11.62 13.62 9.39
C LEU A 128 -13.10 13.43 9.03
N PRO A 129 -13.77 14.36 8.33
CA PRO A 129 -15.18 14.19 8.00
C PRO A 129 -15.46 12.95 7.15
N VAL A 130 -14.62 12.66 6.16
CA VAL A 130 -14.84 11.56 5.21
C VAL A 130 -14.43 10.19 5.77
N VAL A 131 -13.59 10.17 6.81
CA VAL A 131 -13.26 8.97 7.59
C VAL A 131 -14.35 8.69 8.61
N GLU A 132 -14.84 9.73 9.32
CA GLU A 132 -15.89 9.62 10.34
C GLU A 132 -17.21 9.16 9.76
N ASP A 133 -17.62 9.72 8.62
CA ASP A 133 -18.87 9.34 7.95
C ASP A 133 -18.77 8.04 7.14
N GLY A 134 -17.55 7.45 7.03
CA GLY A 134 -17.30 6.23 6.28
C GLY A 134 -17.35 6.40 4.75
N THR A 135 -17.23 7.63 4.25
CA THR A 135 -17.08 7.89 2.78
C THR A 135 -15.82 7.25 2.24
N VAL A 136 -14.75 7.28 3.03
CA VAL A 136 -13.50 6.57 2.71
C VAL A 136 -13.03 5.70 3.86
N THR A 137 -12.47 4.55 3.54
CA THR A 137 -11.60 3.79 4.42
C THR A 137 -10.17 4.25 4.11
N LEU A 138 -9.57 5.00 5.04
CA LEU A 138 -8.23 5.56 4.83
C LEU A 138 -7.16 4.51 5.11
N VAL A 139 -6.19 4.37 4.23
CA VAL A 139 -4.93 3.65 4.47
C VAL A 139 -3.78 4.61 4.18
N GLY A 140 -3.24 5.24 5.22
CA GLY A 140 -2.06 6.10 5.10
C GLY A 140 -0.78 5.29 5.19
N ALA A 141 0.21 5.57 4.34
CA ALA A 141 1.54 4.98 4.42
C ALA A 141 2.57 6.06 4.80
N THR A 142 3.50 5.69 5.66
CA THR A 142 4.58 6.57 6.10
C THR A 142 5.83 5.79 6.46
N THR A 143 7.00 6.37 6.22
CA THR A 143 8.29 5.91 6.74
C THR A 143 8.63 6.55 8.08
N GLU A 144 8.03 7.69 8.39
CA GLU A 144 8.26 8.44 9.62
C GLU A 144 7.36 7.97 10.76
N ASN A 145 7.75 8.22 12.00
CA ASN A 145 6.95 7.82 13.15
C ASN A 145 5.62 8.60 13.19
N PRO A 146 4.48 7.90 13.02
CA PRO A 146 3.18 8.56 12.89
C PRO A 146 2.78 9.37 14.15
N SER A 147 3.30 9.03 15.32
CA SER A 147 2.99 9.75 16.57
C SER A 147 3.54 11.17 16.59
N PHE A 148 4.56 11.48 15.79
CA PHE A 148 5.14 12.81 15.69
C PHE A 148 4.62 13.58 14.48
N GLU A 149 4.29 12.87 13.40
CA GLU A 149 3.99 13.47 12.10
C GLU A 149 2.49 13.63 11.83
N LEU A 150 1.65 12.78 12.41
CA LEU A 150 0.21 12.83 12.19
C LEU A 150 -0.51 13.48 13.37
N ASN A 151 -1.60 14.20 13.06
CA ASN A 151 -2.40 14.80 14.11
C ASN A 151 -3.12 13.73 14.96
N ALA A 152 -3.33 14.03 16.23
CA ALA A 152 -3.95 13.13 17.19
C ALA A 152 -5.39 12.74 16.80
N ALA A 153 -6.11 13.64 16.12
CA ALA A 153 -7.48 13.39 15.70
C ALA A 153 -7.54 12.31 14.61
N LEU A 154 -6.58 12.31 13.66
CA LEU A 154 -6.48 11.27 12.63
C LEU A 154 -6.02 9.94 13.23
N LEU A 155 -5.01 9.97 14.12
CA LEU A 155 -4.49 8.78 14.80
C LEU A 155 -5.54 8.10 15.67
N SER A 156 -6.41 8.86 16.34
CA SER A 156 -7.47 8.27 17.16
C SER A 156 -8.53 7.50 16.37
N ARG A 157 -8.57 7.69 15.04
CA ARG A 157 -9.53 7.06 14.12
C ARG A 157 -8.90 5.99 13.22
N ALA A 158 -7.60 5.77 13.36
CA ALA A 158 -6.87 4.80 12.56
C ALA A 158 -6.04 3.86 13.45
N ARG A 159 -5.87 2.62 13.02
CA ARG A 159 -4.94 1.68 13.68
C ARG A 159 -3.58 1.78 13.00
N VAL A 160 -2.54 1.95 13.80
CA VAL A 160 -1.16 1.90 13.28
C VAL A 160 -0.72 0.44 13.20
N LEU A 161 -0.25 0.04 12.02
CA LEU A 161 0.31 -1.27 11.75
C LEU A 161 1.75 -1.11 11.29
N THR A 162 2.68 -1.76 11.98
CA THR A 162 4.10 -1.64 11.69
C THR A 162 4.54 -2.67 10.67
N PHE A 163 5.06 -2.20 9.54
CA PHE A 163 5.75 -3.01 8.54
C PHE A 163 7.23 -3.11 8.93
N ARG A 164 7.76 -4.31 8.90
CA ARG A 164 9.17 -4.58 9.21
C ARG A 164 10.01 -4.58 7.95
N ALA A 165 11.28 -4.21 8.07
CA ALA A 165 12.25 -4.50 7.02
C ALA A 165 12.21 -5.98 6.67
N LEU A 166 12.47 -6.31 5.42
CA LEU A 166 12.52 -7.70 4.99
C LEU A 166 13.81 -8.33 5.55
N ASP A 167 13.68 -9.47 6.19
CA ASP A 167 14.82 -10.26 6.62
C ASP A 167 15.40 -11.10 5.47
N ASP A 168 16.54 -11.71 5.70
CA ASP A 168 17.24 -12.52 4.70
C ASP A 168 16.35 -13.63 4.14
N GLU A 169 15.51 -14.25 4.97
CA GLU A 169 14.59 -15.31 4.55
C GLU A 169 13.50 -14.78 3.61
N ALA A 170 12.95 -13.61 3.90
CA ALA A 170 11.97 -12.97 3.05
C ALA A 170 12.57 -12.54 1.71
N LEU A 171 13.79 -12.02 1.72
CA LEU A 171 14.53 -11.64 0.52
C LEU A 171 14.86 -12.87 -0.35
N GLU A 172 15.29 -13.98 0.25
CA GLU A 172 15.51 -15.24 -0.45
C GLU A 172 14.24 -15.78 -1.10
N LYS A 173 13.09 -15.69 -0.42
CA LYS A 173 11.79 -16.04 -1.01
C LYS A 173 11.45 -15.19 -2.23
N LEU A 174 11.77 -13.90 -2.20
CA LEU A 174 11.55 -13.01 -3.34
C LEU A 174 12.48 -13.34 -4.51
N ILE A 175 13.75 -13.66 -4.25
CA ILE A 175 14.71 -14.09 -5.27
C ILE A 175 14.24 -15.40 -5.90
N ALA A 176 13.88 -16.41 -5.10
CA ALA A 176 13.36 -17.68 -5.61
C ALA A 176 12.09 -17.49 -6.46
N ARG A 177 11.21 -16.57 -6.07
CA ARG A 177 10.02 -16.22 -6.85
C ARG A 177 10.39 -15.56 -8.18
N ALA A 178 11.42 -14.71 -8.21
CA ALA A 178 11.91 -14.09 -9.43
C ALA A 178 12.47 -15.15 -10.38
N GLU A 179 13.27 -16.09 -9.88
CA GLU A 179 13.85 -17.20 -10.65
C GLU A 179 12.74 -18.09 -11.24
N ALA A 180 11.73 -18.42 -10.45
CA ALA A 180 10.57 -19.20 -10.91
C ALA A 180 9.79 -18.46 -12.02
N LEU A 181 9.62 -17.14 -11.88
CA LEU A 181 8.91 -16.31 -12.85
C LEU A 181 9.67 -16.18 -14.18
N GLU A 182 10.99 -16.12 -14.13
CA GLU A 182 11.87 -16.05 -15.31
C GLU A 182 12.19 -17.45 -15.90
N ALA A 183 11.73 -18.52 -15.24
CA ALA A 183 11.99 -19.92 -15.59
C ALA A 183 13.49 -20.27 -15.73
N LYS A 184 14.35 -19.55 -15.00
CA LYS A 184 15.80 -19.75 -14.96
C LYS A 184 16.39 -19.24 -13.64
N PRO A 185 17.43 -19.92 -13.11
CA PRO A 185 18.16 -19.38 -11.96
C PRO A 185 18.88 -18.08 -12.34
N LEU A 186 19.03 -17.21 -11.36
CA LEU A 186 19.94 -16.07 -11.53
C LEU A 186 21.38 -16.56 -11.67
N PRO A 187 22.20 -15.95 -12.54
CA PRO A 187 23.59 -16.34 -12.75
C PRO A 187 24.47 -15.85 -11.59
N LEU A 188 24.14 -16.24 -10.36
CA LEU A 188 24.81 -15.86 -9.12
C LEU A 188 25.37 -17.11 -8.46
N ASP A 189 26.62 -17.05 -8.02
CA ASP A 189 27.15 -18.02 -7.05
C ASP A 189 26.61 -17.73 -5.64
N ALA A 190 26.95 -18.59 -4.68
CA ALA A 190 26.44 -18.46 -3.31
C ALA A 190 26.87 -17.14 -2.65
N ASP A 191 28.08 -16.68 -2.90
CA ASP A 191 28.62 -15.45 -2.32
C ASP A 191 27.95 -14.20 -2.92
N ALA A 192 27.76 -14.19 -4.25
CA ALA A 192 27.05 -13.12 -4.92
C ALA A 192 25.58 -13.06 -4.53
N ARG A 193 24.92 -14.22 -4.30
CA ARG A 193 23.54 -14.29 -3.82
C ARG A 193 23.43 -13.72 -2.39
N LEU A 194 24.34 -14.10 -1.51
CA LEU A 194 24.40 -13.56 -0.16
C LEU A 194 24.67 -12.05 -0.15
N ALA A 195 25.57 -11.58 -1.02
CA ALA A 195 25.83 -10.16 -1.18
C ALA A 195 24.58 -9.39 -1.65
N LEU A 196 23.82 -9.94 -2.61
CA LEU A 196 22.56 -9.35 -3.10
C LEU A 196 21.54 -9.20 -1.96
N VAL A 197 21.38 -10.24 -1.13
CA VAL A 197 20.47 -10.19 0.04
C VAL A 197 20.89 -9.09 1.01
N ARG A 198 22.18 -9.01 1.35
CA ARG A 198 22.72 -8.01 2.29
C ARG A 198 22.69 -6.57 1.75
N MET A 199 22.65 -6.38 0.45
CA MET A 199 22.59 -5.05 -0.19
C MET A 199 21.15 -4.56 -0.40
N ALA A 200 20.16 -5.39 -0.12
CA ALA A 200 18.76 -5.07 -0.30
C ALA A 200 18.12 -4.35 0.90
N ASP A 201 18.95 -3.94 1.87
CA ASP A 201 18.56 -3.20 3.09
C ASP A 201 18.27 -1.71 2.82
#